data_b8112e78da9a1a428e12244426c6f8f5
#
_entry.id   b8112e78da9a1a428e12244426c6f8f5
#
_cell.length_a   1.000
_cell.length_b   1.000
_cell.length_c   1.000
_cell.angle_alpha   90.00
_cell.angle_beta   90.00
_cell.angle_gamma   90.00
#
_symmetry.space_group_name_H-M   'P 1'
#
loop_
_entity.id
_entity.type
_entity.pdbx_description
1 polymer ?
#
loop_
_entity_poly.entity_id
_entity_poly.type
_entity_poly.pdbx_seq_one_letter_code
_entity_poly.pdbx_strand_id
1 'polypeptide(L)'
;YTKGSNSAPETTIRFKEQVTEEEARMVLSLLAEVKGSQLVKLVSYDTEDSLIMVQFDFKALGTFRISPDIVYRQVIDALDSAVEANLFTYQALSERLIPEKPLTFKIESVGSSPSILLYAKETIVGSNYNGIAGVRNIELKQPEEDAYGRFSITMQAASISLLNTLSKLFPGLLDMSLLETNNHAWIEKNFGLEAALGNVYRELDSQMNMSGGIGEYDMRYIRTIVDCMGEYGNIRSLGPQGMSGRDNPSVLGGLSIQYVKDILHGGATMGNKDPIKGVTESIVVGKIPRIGDFAPE
;
A
#
# COMPACT_ATOMS: atom_id res chain seq x y z
N TYR A 1 9.48 9.83 9.41
CA TYR A 1 8.41 9.20 8.68
C TYR A 1 8.87 7.81 8.29
N THR A 2 8.22 6.84 8.75
CA THR A 2 8.54 5.42 8.73
C THR A 2 9.30 4.91 7.50
N LYS A 3 10.61 5.05 7.48
CA LYS A 3 11.51 4.12 6.81
C LYS A 3 11.59 2.80 7.61
N GLY A 4 10.48 2.32 8.13
CA GLY A 4 10.52 1.22 9.09
C GLY A 4 9.65 0.03 8.77
N SER A 5 8.70 0.16 7.87
CA SER A 5 7.88 -0.99 7.49
C SER A 5 7.89 -1.11 5.96
N ASN A 6 8.59 -2.11 5.47
CA ASN A 6 8.47 -2.63 4.10
C ASN A 6 7.09 -3.29 3.85
N SER A 7 6.12 -3.07 4.71
CA SER A 7 4.75 -3.52 4.51
C SER A 7 4.08 -2.62 3.49
N ALA A 8 3.50 -3.22 2.47
CA ALA A 8 2.63 -2.50 1.54
C ALA A 8 1.52 -1.78 2.32
N PRO A 9 1.07 -0.60 1.88
CA PRO A 9 0.01 0.13 2.56
C PRO A 9 -1.24 -0.74 2.68
N GLU A 10 -1.77 -0.79 3.88
CA GLU A 10 -3.01 -1.49 4.19
C GLU A 10 -4.17 -0.51 4.05
N THR A 11 -5.21 -0.96 3.38
CA THR A 11 -6.42 -0.17 3.13
C THR A 11 -7.65 -0.98 3.49
N THR A 12 -8.53 -0.41 4.31
CA THR A 12 -9.80 -0.99 4.67
C THR A 12 -10.93 -0.19 4.04
N ILE A 13 -11.77 -0.86 3.28
CA ILE A 13 -12.94 -0.28 2.60
C ILE A 13 -14.19 -0.95 3.15
N ARG A 14 -15.19 -0.16 3.51
CA ARG A 14 -16.45 -0.66 4.04
C ARG A 14 -17.53 -0.69 2.97
N PHE A 15 -18.40 -1.67 3.10
CA PHE A 15 -19.62 -1.75 2.30
C PHE A 15 -20.71 -0.86 2.89
N LYS A 16 -21.70 -0.53 2.07
CA LYS A 16 -22.91 0.11 2.56
C LYS A 16 -23.77 -0.86 3.38
N GLU A 17 -24.65 -0.36 4.22
CA GLU A 17 -25.45 -1.14 5.18
C GLU A 17 -26.33 -2.23 4.55
N GLN A 18 -26.67 -2.11 3.27
CA GLN A 18 -27.59 -2.99 2.56
C GLN A 18 -26.94 -4.15 1.82
N VAL A 19 -25.59 -4.30 1.92
CA VAL A 19 -24.86 -5.31 1.16
C VAL A 19 -24.92 -6.66 1.85
N THR A 20 -25.24 -7.69 1.09
CA THR A 20 -25.28 -9.07 1.57
C THR A 20 -23.89 -9.70 1.58
N GLU A 21 -23.70 -10.75 2.38
CA GLU A 21 -22.43 -11.50 2.43
C GLU A 21 -22.03 -12.06 1.07
N GLU A 22 -23.00 -12.52 0.28
CA GLU A 22 -22.75 -13.08 -1.06
C GLU A 22 -22.19 -12.02 -2.02
N GLU A 23 -22.75 -10.82 -1.99
CA GLU A 23 -22.27 -9.67 -2.78
C GLU A 23 -20.86 -9.23 -2.33
N ALA A 24 -20.61 -9.19 -1.02
CA ALA A 24 -19.29 -8.86 -0.48
C ALA A 24 -18.23 -9.90 -0.92
N ARG A 25 -18.55 -11.19 -0.88
CA ARG A 25 -17.67 -12.27 -1.35
C ARG A 25 -17.47 -12.22 -2.88
N MET A 26 -18.49 -11.83 -3.65
CA MET A 26 -18.36 -11.64 -5.09
C MET A 26 -17.38 -10.51 -5.41
N VAL A 27 -17.51 -9.37 -4.75
CA VAL A 27 -16.57 -8.25 -4.90
C VAL A 27 -15.14 -8.68 -4.54
N LEU A 28 -14.97 -9.41 -3.42
CA LEU A 28 -13.67 -9.92 -3.00
C LEU A 28 -13.02 -10.80 -4.08
N SER A 29 -13.79 -11.70 -4.71
CA SER A 29 -13.27 -12.59 -5.76
C SER A 29 -12.84 -11.84 -7.04
N LEU A 30 -13.45 -10.67 -7.30
CA LEU A 30 -13.11 -9.81 -8.43
C LEU A 30 -11.91 -8.89 -8.16
N LEU A 31 -11.58 -8.67 -6.89
CA LEU A 31 -10.48 -7.78 -6.49
C LEU A 31 -9.15 -8.49 -6.39
N ALA A 32 -9.14 -9.74 -5.97
CA ALA A 32 -7.94 -10.52 -5.74
C ALA A 32 -7.08 -10.64 -7.00
N GLU A 33 -5.84 -10.14 -6.94
CA GLU A 33 -4.86 -10.34 -8.01
C GLU A 33 -4.52 -11.84 -8.13
N VAL A 34 -4.78 -12.41 -9.30
CA VAL A 34 -4.43 -13.80 -9.61
C VAL A 34 -3.37 -13.80 -10.71
N LYS A 35 -2.15 -14.14 -10.35
CA LYS A 35 -1.03 -14.24 -11.29
C LYS A 35 -0.98 -15.60 -11.96
N GLY A 36 -0.37 -15.65 -13.14
CA GLY A 36 -0.11 -16.89 -13.86
C GLY A 36 0.68 -17.91 -13.03
N SER A 37 1.56 -17.47 -12.12
CA SER A 37 2.29 -18.35 -11.20
C SER A 37 1.39 -19.21 -10.30
N GLN A 38 0.17 -18.77 -10.03
CA GLN A 38 -0.82 -19.49 -9.21
C GLN A 38 -1.71 -20.42 -10.05
N LEU A 39 -1.77 -20.19 -11.36
CA LEU A 39 -2.62 -20.92 -12.29
C LEU A 39 -1.88 -21.97 -13.11
N VAL A 40 -0.57 -21.81 -13.27
CA VAL A 40 0.26 -22.72 -14.08
C VAL A 40 0.65 -23.92 -13.24
N LYS A 41 0.32 -25.11 -13.75
CA LYS A 41 0.65 -26.41 -13.13
C LYS A 41 2.03 -26.90 -13.52
N LEU A 42 2.35 -26.84 -14.80
CA LEU A 42 3.55 -27.41 -15.37
C LEU A 42 4.08 -26.55 -16.52
N VAL A 43 5.38 -26.34 -16.54
CA VAL A 43 6.10 -25.79 -17.68
C VAL A 43 7.12 -26.83 -18.10
N SER A 44 6.95 -27.42 -19.29
CA SER A 44 7.91 -28.34 -19.87
C SER A 44 8.67 -27.66 -20.99
N TYR A 45 9.99 -27.91 -21.02
CA TYR A 45 10.89 -27.40 -22.04
C TYR A 45 11.34 -28.55 -22.92
N ASP A 46 11.28 -28.35 -24.21
CA ASP A 46 11.93 -29.19 -25.18
C ASP A 46 13.06 -28.41 -25.82
N THR A 47 14.28 -28.84 -25.54
CA THR A 47 15.50 -28.18 -26.03
C THR A 47 15.84 -28.54 -27.47
N GLU A 48 15.37 -29.69 -27.98
CA GLU A 48 15.60 -30.11 -29.34
C GLU A 48 14.74 -29.32 -30.32
N ASP A 49 13.47 -29.14 -29.99
CA ASP A 49 12.51 -28.41 -30.83
C ASP A 49 12.39 -26.92 -30.48
N SER A 50 13.17 -26.42 -29.51
CA SER A 50 13.07 -25.03 -29.02
C SER A 50 11.63 -24.63 -28.66
N LEU A 51 11.01 -25.47 -27.83
CA LEU A 51 9.57 -25.42 -27.54
C LEU A 51 9.33 -25.37 -26.04
N ILE A 52 8.33 -24.57 -25.64
CA ILE A 52 7.79 -24.57 -24.28
C ILE A 52 6.32 -24.98 -24.33
N MET A 53 5.94 -25.89 -23.45
CA MET A 53 4.54 -26.20 -23.17
C MET A 53 4.15 -25.69 -21.79
N VAL A 54 3.15 -24.82 -21.72
CA VAL A 54 2.60 -24.28 -20.48
C VAL A 54 1.21 -24.90 -20.25
N GLN A 55 1.05 -25.59 -19.12
CA GLN A 55 -0.21 -26.20 -18.72
C GLN A 55 -0.81 -25.47 -17.53
N PHE A 56 -2.09 -25.10 -17.63
CA PHE A 56 -2.85 -24.50 -16.55
C PHE A 56 -3.52 -25.55 -15.67
N ASP A 57 -3.61 -25.28 -14.37
CA ASP A 57 -4.25 -26.19 -13.42
C ASP A 57 -5.76 -25.99 -13.43
N PHE A 58 -6.49 -27.06 -13.78
CA PHE A 58 -7.95 -27.10 -13.73
C PHE A 58 -8.53 -26.74 -12.36
N LYS A 59 -7.92 -27.24 -11.27
CA LYS A 59 -8.38 -26.99 -9.91
C LYS A 59 -8.18 -25.52 -9.51
N ALA A 60 -7.02 -24.96 -9.85
CA ALA A 60 -6.72 -23.57 -9.58
C ALA A 60 -7.70 -22.63 -10.31
N LEU A 61 -7.94 -22.87 -11.59
CA LEU A 61 -8.91 -22.09 -12.37
C LEU A 61 -10.33 -22.16 -11.78
N GLY A 62 -10.75 -23.35 -11.33
CA GLY A 62 -12.03 -23.52 -10.63
C GLY A 62 -12.10 -22.79 -9.29
N THR A 63 -11.02 -22.83 -8.52
CA THR A 63 -10.93 -22.14 -7.22
C THR A 63 -11.06 -20.63 -7.38
N PHE A 64 -10.37 -20.07 -8.36
CA PHE A 64 -10.42 -18.63 -8.65
C PHE A 64 -11.59 -18.21 -9.55
N ARG A 65 -12.44 -19.15 -9.96
CA ARG A 65 -13.61 -18.92 -10.84
C ARG A 65 -13.25 -18.21 -12.15
N ILE A 66 -12.08 -18.52 -12.71
CA ILE A 66 -11.61 -17.95 -13.96
C ILE A 66 -12.01 -18.85 -15.11
N SER A 67 -12.68 -18.28 -16.12
CA SER A 67 -13.03 -19.04 -17.31
C SER A 67 -11.80 -19.27 -18.20
N PRO A 68 -11.71 -20.39 -18.91
CA PRO A 68 -10.61 -20.66 -19.83
C PRO A 68 -10.51 -19.65 -20.97
N ASP A 69 -11.64 -19.05 -21.38
CA ASP A 69 -11.66 -18.02 -22.40
C ASP A 69 -10.93 -16.73 -21.97
N ILE A 70 -11.01 -16.38 -20.69
CA ILE A 70 -10.27 -15.24 -20.12
C ILE A 70 -8.78 -15.53 -20.15
N VAL A 71 -8.39 -16.75 -19.73
CA VAL A 71 -6.98 -17.16 -19.76
C VAL A 71 -6.44 -17.13 -21.17
N TYR A 72 -7.20 -17.67 -22.12
CA TYR A 72 -6.83 -17.69 -23.52
C TYR A 72 -6.59 -16.27 -24.07
N ARG A 73 -7.53 -15.36 -23.87
CA ARG A 73 -7.40 -13.98 -24.32
C ARG A 73 -6.19 -13.27 -23.68
N GLN A 74 -6.02 -13.41 -22.39
CA GLN A 74 -4.92 -12.75 -21.69
C GLN A 74 -3.54 -13.30 -22.06
N VAL A 75 -3.42 -14.61 -22.35
CA VAL A 75 -2.19 -15.18 -22.89
C VAL A 75 -1.90 -14.57 -24.26
N ILE A 76 -2.91 -14.45 -25.12
CA ILE A 76 -2.76 -13.83 -26.44
C ILE A 76 -2.33 -12.38 -26.29
N ASP A 77 -3.09 -11.57 -25.53
CA ASP A 77 -2.80 -10.16 -25.32
C ASP A 77 -1.40 -9.92 -24.73
N ALA A 78 -0.97 -10.79 -23.81
CA ALA A 78 0.35 -10.71 -23.20
C ALA A 78 1.49 -11.04 -24.19
N LEU A 79 1.23 -11.90 -25.16
CA LEU A 79 2.21 -12.36 -26.14
C LEU A 79 2.16 -11.60 -27.48
N ASP A 80 1.08 -10.85 -27.76
CA ASP A 80 0.85 -10.20 -29.05
C ASP A 80 2.01 -9.32 -29.49
N SER A 81 2.55 -8.50 -28.62
CA SER A 81 3.68 -7.63 -28.96
C SER A 81 4.93 -8.39 -29.42
N ALA A 82 5.16 -9.57 -28.87
CA ALA A 82 6.28 -10.42 -29.21
C ALA A 82 5.98 -11.29 -30.46
N VAL A 83 4.72 -11.66 -30.68
CA VAL A 83 4.25 -12.33 -31.90
C VAL A 83 4.32 -11.40 -33.08
N GLU A 84 3.88 -10.14 -32.96
CA GLU A 84 4.02 -9.11 -33.98
C GLU A 84 5.48 -8.86 -34.39
N ALA A 85 6.40 -8.98 -33.42
CA ALA A 85 7.84 -8.89 -33.68
C ALA A 85 8.45 -10.19 -34.29
N ASN A 86 7.64 -11.21 -34.61
CA ASN A 86 8.07 -12.53 -35.12
C ASN A 86 9.11 -13.22 -34.23
N LEU A 87 9.03 -13.05 -32.91
CA LEU A 87 9.96 -13.67 -31.97
C LEU A 87 9.62 -15.13 -31.69
N PHE A 88 8.32 -15.45 -31.66
CA PHE A 88 7.82 -16.83 -31.47
C PHE A 88 6.43 -17.01 -32.07
N THR A 89 6.02 -18.26 -32.17
CA THR A 89 4.64 -18.66 -32.53
C THR A 89 4.03 -19.45 -31.38
N TYR A 90 2.73 -19.36 -31.22
CA TYR A 90 2.03 -20.13 -30.20
C TYR A 90 0.80 -20.83 -30.78
N GLN A 91 0.47 -21.95 -30.17
CA GLN A 91 -0.72 -22.72 -30.48
C GLN A 91 -1.41 -23.20 -29.20
N ALA A 92 -2.69 -22.94 -29.06
CA ALA A 92 -3.48 -23.54 -28.01
C ALA A 92 -3.83 -25.00 -28.40
N LEU A 93 -3.37 -25.96 -27.60
CA LEU A 93 -3.67 -27.39 -27.81
C LEU A 93 -5.05 -27.77 -27.29
N SER A 94 -5.59 -26.99 -26.34
CA SER A 94 -6.93 -27.18 -25.81
C SER A 94 -7.55 -25.82 -25.50
N GLU A 95 -8.65 -25.51 -26.18
CA GLU A 95 -9.43 -24.27 -25.96
C GLU A 95 -10.43 -24.39 -24.80
N ARG A 96 -10.72 -25.63 -24.38
CA ARG A 96 -11.72 -25.95 -23.36
C ARG A 96 -11.07 -26.55 -22.12
N LEU A 97 -11.55 -26.14 -20.98
CA LEU A 97 -11.14 -26.68 -19.69
C LEU A 97 -11.85 -28.03 -19.48
N ILE A 98 -11.14 -29.13 -19.70
CA ILE A 98 -11.61 -30.50 -19.45
C ILE A 98 -10.61 -31.12 -18.45
N PRO A 99 -11.05 -31.81 -17.38
CA PRO A 99 -10.16 -32.41 -16.38
C PRO A 99 -9.08 -33.32 -16.96
N GLU A 100 -9.41 -34.01 -18.01
CA GLU A 100 -8.51 -34.95 -18.71
C GLU A 100 -7.57 -34.23 -19.71
N LYS A 101 -7.95 -33.06 -20.18
CA LYS A 101 -7.19 -32.25 -21.13
C LYS A 101 -7.09 -30.82 -20.61
N PRO A 102 -6.12 -30.54 -19.74
CA PRO A 102 -5.90 -29.20 -19.21
C PRO A 102 -5.59 -28.21 -20.33
N LEU A 103 -5.97 -26.95 -20.12
CA LEU A 103 -5.63 -25.87 -21.05
C LEU A 103 -4.11 -25.81 -21.22
N THR A 104 -3.64 -26.08 -22.43
CA THR A 104 -2.21 -26.20 -22.74
C THR A 104 -1.87 -25.32 -23.92
N PHE A 105 -0.84 -24.49 -23.77
CA PHE A 105 -0.26 -23.68 -24.82
C PHE A 105 1.11 -24.23 -25.23
N LYS A 106 1.30 -24.36 -26.54
CA LYS A 106 2.57 -24.72 -27.17
C LYS A 106 3.18 -23.45 -27.76
N ILE A 107 4.39 -23.10 -27.37
CA ILE A 107 5.10 -21.92 -27.84
C ILE A 107 6.40 -22.35 -28.48
N GLU A 108 6.58 -22.02 -29.75
CA GLU A 108 7.78 -22.32 -30.52
C GLU A 108 8.57 -21.04 -30.80
N SER A 109 9.87 -21.05 -30.57
CA SER A 109 10.74 -19.93 -30.88
C SER A 109 11.11 -19.89 -32.35
N VAL A 110 10.98 -18.71 -32.95
CA VAL A 110 11.50 -18.49 -34.30
C VAL A 110 13.02 -18.22 -34.18
N GLY A 111 13.85 -19.20 -34.61
CA GLY A 111 15.29 -19.03 -34.61
C GLY A 111 16.04 -19.63 -33.41
N SER A 112 15.49 -20.65 -32.75
CA SER A 112 16.20 -21.47 -31.74
C SER A 112 16.87 -20.70 -30.59
N SER A 113 16.29 -19.55 -30.17
CA SER A 113 16.85 -18.75 -29.06
C SER A 113 16.15 -19.07 -27.74
N PRO A 114 16.83 -19.71 -26.76
CA PRO A 114 16.23 -20.05 -25.46
C PRO A 114 15.78 -18.84 -24.66
N SER A 115 16.40 -17.68 -24.83
CA SER A 115 16.06 -16.44 -24.13
C SER A 115 14.67 -15.93 -24.50
N ILE A 116 14.23 -16.12 -25.73
CA ILE A 116 12.90 -15.72 -26.21
C ILE A 116 11.82 -16.59 -25.54
N LEU A 117 12.07 -17.88 -25.42
CA LEU A 117 11.17 -18.80 -24.74
C LEU A 117 11.07 -18.51 -23.24
N LEU A 118 12.19 -18.13 -22.58
CA LEU A 118 12.16 -17.69 -21.19
C LEU A 118 11.34 -16.41 -21.04
N TYR A 119 11.47 -15.46 -21.95
CA TYR A 119 10.65 -14.25 -21.96
C TYR A 119 9.17 -14.58 -22.06
N ALA A 120 8.77 -15.45 -22.98
CA ALA A 120 7.38 -15.87 -23.13
C ALA A 120 6.84 -16.53 -21.85
N LYS A 121 7.66 -17.41 -21.23
CA LYS A 121 7.30 -18.00 -19.93
C LYS A 121 7.11 -16.94 -18.83
N GLU A 122 8.08 -16.06 -18.67
CA GLU A 122 8.02 -15.02 -17.63
C GLU A 122 6.82 -14.10 -17.83
N THR A 123 6.51 -13.76 -19.07
CA THR A 123 5.33 -12.98 -19.43
C THR A 123 4.05 -13.69 -19.03
N ILE A 124 3.88 -14.97 -19.38
CA ILE A 124 2.68 -15.76 -19.04
C ILE A 124 2.56 -15.94 -17.52
N VAL A 125 3.63 -16.30 -16.85
CA VAL A 125 3.65 -16.53 -15.40
C VAL A 125 3.47 -15.24 -14.61
N GLY A 126 3.97 -14.12 -15.12
CA GLY A 126 3.89 -12.80 -14.50
C GLY A 126 2.59 -12.04 -14.78
N SER A 127 1.86 -12.40 -15.84
CA SER A 127 0.62 -11.73 -16.22
C SER A 127 -0.47 -11.91 -15.17
N ASN A 128 -1.34 -10.91 -15.05
CA ASN A 128 -2.50 -10.94 -14.16
C ASN A 128 -3.72 -11.46 -14.93
N TYR A 129 -4.30 -12.54 -14.46
CA TYR A 129 -5.46 -13.21 -15.08
C TYR A 129 -6.79 -12.84 -14.46
N ASN A 130 -6.81 -12.31 -13.25
CA ASN A 130 -8.01 -11.80 -12.60
C ASN A 130 -7.62 -10.76 -11.54
N GLY A 131 -8.59 -9.93 -11.19
CA GLY A 131 -8.42 -8.92 -10.15
C GLY A 131 -7.64 -7.69 -10.61
N ILE A 132 -7.27 -6.89 -9.64
CA ILE A 132 -6.59 -5.62 -9.86
C ILE A 132 -5.11 -5.76 -9.48
N ALA A 133 -4.23 -5.41 -10.41
CA ALA A 133 -2.79 -5.50 -10.21
C ALA A 133 -2.35 -4.72 -8.96
N GLY A 134 -1.55 -5.37 -8.10
CA GLY A 134 -1.02 -4.77 -6.87
C GLY A 134 -1.88 -4.96 -5.63
N VAL A 135 -3.05 -5.59 -5.74
CA VAL A 135 -3.90 -5.93 -4.59
C VAL A 135 -3.52 -7.30 -4.05
N ARG A 136 -3.02 -7.32 -2.82
CA ARG A 136 -2.59 -8.54 -2.13
C ARG A 136 -3.28 -8.68 -0.78
N ASN A 137 -3.31 -9.91 -0.25
CA ASN A 137 -3.79 -10.21 1.10
C ASN A 137 -5.15 -9.58 1.38
N ILE A 138 -6.16 -10.00 0.59
CA ILE A 138 -7.52 -9.52 0.76
C ILE A 138 -8.23 -10.36 1.81
N GLU A 139 -8.79 -9.71 2.81
CA GLU A 139 -9.58 -10.33 3.87
C GLU A 139 -10.95 -9.66 3.97
N LEU A 140 -12.00 -10.47 4.06
CA LEU A 140 -13.34 -10.01 4.35
C LEU A 140 -13.58 -10.11 5.86
N LYS A 141 -13.79 -8.98 6.50
CA LYS A 141 -14.19 -8.93 7.92
C LYS A 141 -15.71 -8.91 8.04
N GLN A 142 -16.21 -9.67 8.99
CA GLN A 142 -17.63 -9.72 9.31
C GLN A 142 -18.06 -8.44 10.03
N PRO A 143 -19.36 -8.08 10.00
CA PRO A 143 -19.88 -6.90 10.68
C PRO A 143 -19.60 -6.87 12.18
N GLU A 144 -19.48 -8.02 12.81
CA GLU A 144 -19.17 -8.14 14.26
C GLU A 144 -17.75 -7.73 14.60
N GLU A 145 -16.84 -7.82 13.63
CA GLU A 145 -15.41 -7.49 13.77
C GLU A 145 -15.10 -6.03 13.38
N ASP A 146 -16.03 -5.35 12.72
CA ASP A 146 -15.85 -3.97 12.26
C ASP A 146 -16.47 -2.97 13.25
N ALA A 147 -15.75 -1.87 13.48
CA ALA A 147 -16.18 -0.81 14.41
C ALA A 147 -17.55 -0.15 14.05
N TYR A 148 -17.96 -0.28 12.78
CA TYR A 148 -19.21 0.29 12.26
C TYR A 148 -20.30 -0.75 12.02
N GLY A 149 -20.07 -2.02 12.39
CA GLY A 149 -21.05 -3.09 12.20
C GLY A 149 -21.36 -3.39 10.72
N ARG A 150 -20.39 -3.22 9.82
CA ARG A 150 -20.53 -3.43 8.38
C ARG A 150 -19.53 -4.43 7.86
N PHE A 151 -19.86 -5.06 6.74
CA PHE A 151 -18.86 -5.82 6.01
C PHE A 151 -17.72 -4.89 5.57
N SER A 152 -16.49 -5.29 5.79
CA SER A 152 -15.32 -4.54 5.36
C SER A 152 -14.30 -5.44 4.66
N ILE A 153 -13.63 -4.88 3.67
CA ILE A 153 -12.53 -5.54 2.97
C ILE A 153 -11.25 -4.85 3.39
N THR A 154 -10.36 -5.60 3.99
CA THR A 154 -8.99 -5.16 4.27
C THR A 154 -8.08 -5.73 3.19
N MET A 155 -7.27 -4.88 2.56
CA MET A 155 -6.37 -5.27 1.49
C MET A 155 -5.03 -4.56 1.61
N GLN A 156 -3.97 -5.21 1.17
CA GLN A 156 -2.68 -4.56 0.94
C GLN A 156 -2.64 -4.09 -0.51
N ALA A 157 -2.67 -2.78 -0.70
CA ALA A 157 -2.70 -2.17 -2.02
C ALA A 157 -1.61 -1.10 -2.15
N ALA A 158 -0.77 -1.25 -3.16
CA ALA A 158 0.35 -0.33 -3.41
C ALA A 158 -0.08 0.96 -4.14
N SER A 159 -1.28 1.03 -4.73
CA SER A 159 -1.65 2.09 -5.67
C SER A 159 -3.00 2.76 -5.36
N ILE A 160 -2.98 4.04 -5.53
CA ILE A 160 -4.10 4.99 -5.37
C ILE A 160 -5.11 4.92 -6.51
N SER A 161 -4.63 4.63 -7.73
CA SER A 161 -5.49 4.44 -8.89
C SER A 161 -6.50 3.33 -8.68
N LEU A 162 -6.16 2.38 -7.81
CA LEU A 162 -7.01 1.31 -7.37
C LEU A 162 -8.32 1.80 -6.76
N LEU A 163 -8.27 2.74 -5.82
CA LEU A 163 -9.46 3.23 -5.13
C LEU A 163 -10.42 3.94 -6.10
N ASN A 164 -9.88 4.71 -7.03
CA ASN A 164 -10.68 5.33 -8.08
C ASN A 164 -11.28 4.29 -9.03
N THR A 165 -10.56 3.21 -9.29
CA THR A 165 -11.06 2.10 -10.09
C THR A 165 -12.17 1.35 -9.36
N LEU A 166 -11.98 1.08 -8.06
CA LEU A 166 -12.98 0.42 -7.22
C LEU A 166 -14.29 1.21 -7.12
N SER A 167 -14.20 2.52 -6.94
CA SER A 167 -15.39 3.37 -6.89
C SER A 167 -16.16 3.40 -8.21
N LYS A 168 -15.46 3.23 -9.34
CA LYS A 168 -16.06 3.15 -10.68
C LYS A 168 -16.62 1.77 -11.00
N LEU A 169 -15.93 0.71 -10.56
CA LEU A 169 -16.35 -0.69 -10.81
C LEU A 169 -17.57 -1.08 -9.97
N PHE A 170 -17.63 -0.59 -8.73
CA PHE A 170 -18.69 -0.93 -7.77
C PHE A 170 -19.44 0.32 -7.28
N PRO A 171 -20.07 1.09 -8.20
CA PRO A 171 -20.82 2.28 -7.81
C PRO A 171 -22.01 1.86 -6.95
N GLY A 172 -22.05 2.36 -5.73
CA GLY A 172 -23.17 2.11 -4.84
C GLY A 172 -23.02 0.96 -3.84
N LEU A 173 -22.03 0.08 -3.98
CA LEU A 173 -21.74 -0.99 -3.00
C LEU A 173 -20.76 -0.54 -1.92
N LEU A 174 -19.75 0.23 -2.30
CA LEU A 174 -18.69 0.68 -1.41
C LEU A 174 -18.99 2.05 -0.81
N ASP A 175 -18.64 2.24 0.46
CA ASP A 175 -18.72 3.53 1.15
C ASP A 175 -17.31 4.14 1.24
N MET A 176 -17.02 5.04 0.32
CA MET A 176 -15.71 5.71 0.27
C MET A 176 -15.51 6.76 1.36
N SER A 177 -16.58 7.16 2.07
CA SER A 177 -16.48 8.11 3.18
C SER A 177 -15.85 7.48 4.42
N LEU A 178 -15.96 6.16 4.54
CA LEU A 178 -15.39 5.37 5.64
C LEU A 178 -14.10 4.64 5.24
N LEU A 179 -13.38 5.16 4.27
CA LEU A 179 -12.10 4.63 3.84
C LEU A 179 -11.04 4.84 4.92
N GLU A 180 -10.35 3.79 5.28
CA GLU A 180 -9.20 3.82 6.19
C GLU A 180 -7.96 3.27 5.49
N THR A 181 -6.84 3.95 5.65
CA THR A 181 -5.54 3.51 5.13
C THR A 181 -4.42 4.00 6.02
N ASN A 182 -3.35 3.21 6.13
CA ASN A 182 -2.15 3.58 6.87
C ASN A 182 -1.20 4.51 6.08
N ASN A 183 -1.58 4.91 4.85
CA ASN A 183 -0.79 5.81 4.04
C ASN A 183 -1.25 7.27 4.21
N HIS A 184 -0.77 7.93 5.25
CA HIS A 184 -1.13 9.31 5.59
C HIS A 184 -0.80 10.31 4.48
N ALA A 185 0.33 10.15 3.79
CA ALA A 185 0.72 11.03 2.70
C ALA A 185 -0.26 10.98 1.52
N TRP A 186 -0.87 9.82 1.29
CA TRP A 186 -1.90 9.68 0.29
C TRP A 186 -3.21 10.35 0.69
N ILE A 187 -3.63 10.20 1.95
CA ILE A 187 -4.83 10.88 2.48
C ILE A 187 -4.64 12.40 2.37
N GLU A 188 -3.49 12.91 2.81
CA GLU A 188 -3.15 14.33 2.72
C GLU A 188 -3.29 14.86 1.29
N LYS A 189 -2.76 14.14 0.32
CA LYS A 189 -2.78 14.55 -1.10
C LYS A 189 -4.17 14.55 -1.72
N ASN A 190 -5.07 13.64 -1.32
CA ASN A 190 -6.35 13.43 -1.98
C ASN A 190 -7.53 14.01 -1.20
N PHE A 191 -7.47 14.01 0.12
CA PHE A 191 -8.56 14.46 1.00
C PHE A 191 -8.17 15.67 1.86
N GLY A 192 -6.93 16.09 1.80
CA GLY A 192 -6.42 17.24 2.53
C GLY A 192 -5.80 16.91 3.88
N LEU A 193 -5.14 17.91 4.46
CA LEU A 193 -4.37 17.80 5.70
C LEU A 193 -5.23 17.34 6.89
N GLU A 194 -6.40 17.93 7.08
CA GLU A 194 -7.28 17.62 8.22
C GLU A 194 -7.74 16.16 8.23
N ALA A 195 -8.06 15.60 7.05
CA ALA A 195 -8.40 14.19 6.93
C ALA A 195 -7.23 13.29 7.34
N ALA A 196 -6.02 13.65 6.93
CA ALA A 196 -4.81 12.92 7.24
C ALA A 196 -4.44 13.01 8.73
N LEU A 197 -4.57 14.19 9.35
CA LEU A 197 -4.41 14.37 10.80
C LEU A 197 -5.46 13.58 11.59
N GLY A 198 -6.70 13.57 11.14
CA GLY A 198 -7.75 12.76 11.75
C GLY A 198 -7.46 11.25 11.70
N ASN A 199 -6.81 10.79 10.63
CA ASN A 199 -6.39 9.39 10.52
C ASN A 199 -5.22 9.08 11.48
N VAL A 200 -4.21 9.95 11.53
CA VAL A 200 -3.07 9.82 12.48
C VAL A 200 -3.59 9.81 13.93
N TYR A 201 -4.55 10.67 14.25
CA TYR A 201 -5.17 10.70 15.58
C TYR A 201 -5.81 9.36 15.95
N ARG A 202 -6.60 8.76 15.05
CA ARG A 202 -7.25 7.46 15.28
C ARG A 202 -6.24 6.33 15.44
N GLU A 203 -5.18 6.32 14.65
CA GLU A 203 -4.12 5.30 14.77
C GLU A 203 -3.36 5.43 16.09
N LEU A 204 -2.99 6.63 16.51
CA LEU A 204 -2.34 6.84 17.79
C LEU A 204 -3.23 6.43 18.96
N ASP A 205 -4.50 6.79 18.92
CA ASP A 205 -5.48 6.38 19.93
C ASP A 205 -5.61 4.86 20.02
N SER A 206 -5.75 4.19 18.88
CA SER A 206 -5.81 2.72 18.80
C SER A 206 -4.55 2.07 19.37
N GLN A 207 -3.37 2.56 19.03
CA GLN A 207 -2.11 2.01 19.54
C GLN A 207 -1.95 2.22 21.06
N MET A 208 -2.35 3.38 21.57
CA MET A 208 -2.31 3.66 23.00
C MET A 208 -3.27 2.76 23.80
N ASN A 209 -4.45 2.51 23.26
CA ASN A 209 -5.43 1.60 23.85
C ASN A 209 -4.97 0.13 23.81
N MET A 210 -4.33 -0.30 22.72
CA MET A 210 -3.80 -1.67 22.57
C MET A 210 -2.60 -1.95 23.47
N SER A 211 -1.81 -0.95 23.81
CA SER A 211 -0.60 -1.13 24.65
C SER A 211 -0.87 -1.50 26.10
N GLY A 212 -2.12 -1.56 26.52
CA GLY A 212 -2.59 -2.22 27.76
C GLY A 212 -1.97 -1.79 29.10
N GLY A 213 -1.15 -0.75 29.12
CA GLY A 213 -0.36 -0.39 30.27
C GLY A 213 -0.35 1.08 30.65
N ILE A 214 -0.89 1.92 29.81
CA ILE A 214 -0.98 3.35 30.11
C ILE A 214 -2.44 3.57 30.53
N GLY A 215 -2.65 3.88 31.82
CA GLY A 215 -3.99 4.18 32.36
C GLY A 215 -4.74 5.22 31.55
N GLU A 216 -5.95 5.57 31.97
CA GLU A 216 -6.74 6.60 31.33
C GLU A 216 -5.91 7.84 31.02
N TYR A 217 -5.70 8.13 29.73
CA TYR A 217 -5.06 9.36 29.28
C TYR A 217 -6.10 10.28 28.64
N ASP A 218 -5.87 11.59 28.77
CA ASP A 218 -6.76 12.57 28.16
C ASP A 218 -6.46 12.69 26.65
N MET A 219 -7.47 12.43 25.82
CA MET A 219 -7.41 12.51 24.36
C MET A 219 -6.91 13.86 23.83
N ARG A 220 -7.02 14.92 24.64
CA ARG A 220 -6.52 16.26 24.30
C ARG A 220 -5.02 16.29 24.11
N TYR A 221 -4.26 15.46 24.83
CA TYR A 221 -2.80 15.38 24.64
C TYR A 221 -2.45 14.81 23.27
N ILE A 222 -3.13 13.74 22.84
CA ILE A 222 -2.90 13.16 21.49
C ILE A 222 -3.27 14.19 20.44
N ARG A 223 -4.38 14.90 20.59
CA ARG A 223 -4.80 15.93 19.65
C ARG A 223 -3.76 17.04 19.53
N THR A 224 -3.22 17.52 20.64
CA THR A 224 -2.16 18.53 20.63
C THR A 224 -0.91 18.04 19.86
N ILE A 225 -0.52 16.78 20.05
CA ILE A 225 0.59 16.17 19.34
C ILE A 225 0.31 16.14 17.82
N VAL A 226 -0.87 15.71 17.43
CA VAL A 226 -1.27 15.62 16.02
C VAL A 226 -1.37 17.01 15.38
N ASP A 227 -1.94 17.99 16.09
CA ASP A 227 -2.00 19.38 15.62
C ASP A 227 -0.59 19.96 15.39
N CYS A 228 0.34 19.68 16.28
CA CYS A 228 1.76 20.06 16.11
C CYS A 228 2.40 19.37 14.89
N MET A 229 1.98 18.15 14.53
CA MET A 229 2.48 17.51 13.31
C MET A 229 2.02 18.20 12.03
N GLY A 230 0.86 18.85 12.06
CA GLY A 230 0.25 19.55 10.93
C GLY A 230 0.56 21.06 10.83
N GLU A 231 1.30 21.63 11.79
CA GLU A 231 1.53 23.07 11.92
C GLU A 231 2.02 23.78 10.64
N TYR A 232 2.82 23.08 9.82
CA TYR A 232 3.41 23.62 8.59
C TYR A 232 2.60 23.36 7.32
N GLY A 233 1.35 22.95 7.44
CA GLY A 233 0.48 22.67 6.29
C GLY A 233 0.73 21.32 5.62
N ASN A 234 1.64 20.51 6.15
CA ASN A 234 1.88 19.11 5.76
C ASN A 234 2.25 18.30 7.00
N ILE A 235 2.00 16.99 6.95
CA ILE A 235 2.30 16.12 8.08
C ILE A 235 3.81 15.92 8.21
N ARG A 236 4.35 16.34 9.36
CA ARG A 236 5.75 16.14 9.72
C ARG A 236 5.86 15.36 11.03
N SER A 237 6.81 14.44 11.07
CA SER A 237 7.06 13.67 12.29
C SER A 237 7.59 14.59 13.41
N LEU A 238 7.28 14.26 14.67
CA LEU A 238 7.85 14.90 15.85
C LEU A 238 9.14 14.22 16.31
N GLY A 239 9.64 13.27 15.54
CA GLY A 239 10.95 12.66 15.77
C GLY A 239 12.11 13.58 15.42
N PRO A 240 13.35 13.19 15.76
CA PRO A 240 14.54 14.01 15.54
C PRO A 240 14.71 14.52 14.10
N GLN A 241 14.40 13.69 13.13
CA GLN A 241 14.48 14.05 11.71
C GLN A 241 13.44 15.09 11.30
N GLY A 242 12.20 14.97 11.79
CA GLY A 242 11.15 15.95 11.51
C GLY A 242 11.37 17.27 12.24
N MET A 243 11.91 17.22 13.44
CA MET A 243 12.23 18.41 14.24
C MET A 243 13.44 19.18 13.70
N SER A 244 14.46 18.50 13.18
CA SER A 244 15.63 19.18 12.59
C SER A 244 15.28 19.93 11.28
N GLY A 245 14.23 19.54 10.59
CA GLY A 245 13.74 20.23 9.39
C GLY A 245 12.75 21.35 9.65
N ARG A 246 12.45 21.67 10.92
CA ARG A 246 11.64 22.84 11.29
C ARG A 246 12.49 24.10 11.29
N ASP A 247 11.90 25.20 10.88
CA ASP A 247 12.52 26.53 10.98
C ASP A 247 12.58 26.95 12.45
N ASN A 248 13.41 26.26 13.23
CA ASN A 248 13.67 26.65 14.61
C ASN A 248 14.88 27.58 14.63
N PRO A 249 14.71 28.88 14.96
CA PRO A 249 15.82 29.84 15.01
C PRO A 249 16.77 29.54 16.18
N SER A 250 16.40 28.65 17.10
CA SER A 250 17.20 28.33 18.28
C SER A 250 18.12 27.12 18.02
N VAL A 251 19.41 27.39 18.11
CA VAL A 251 20.46 26.36 18.09
C VAL A 251 20.40 25.50 19.35
N LEU A 252 20.20 26.11 20.51
CA LEU A 252 20.13 25.41 21.80
C LEU A 252 18.88 24.49 21.88
N GLY A 253 17.76 24.95 21.35
CA GLY A 253 16.55 24.12 21.24
C GLY A 253 16.77 22.87 20.36
N GLY A 254 17.44 23.04 19.24
CA GLY A 254 17.80 21.94 18.34
C GLY A 254 18.75 20.93 19.00
N LEU A 255 19.73 21.37 19.80
CA LEU A 255 20.68 20.50 20.51
C LEU A 255 20.00 19.50 21.46
N SER A 256 18.85 19.86 22.02
CA SER A 256 18.12 19.00 22.98
C SER A 256 17.49 17.78 22.35
N ILE A 257 17.31 17.75 21.03
CA ILE A 257 16.54 16.72 20.34
C ILE A 257 17.42 15.55 19.90
N GLN A 258 18.46 15.79 19.16
CA GLN A 258 19.54 14.88 18.72
C GLN A 258 20.42 15.61 17.69
N TYR A 259 21.43 14.96 17.13
CA TYR A 259 22.35 15.54 16.14
C TYR A 259 23.13 16.76 16.64
N VAL A 260 23.48 16.74 17.94
CA VAL A 260 24.15 17.82 18.65
C VAL A 260 25.36 18.35 17.88
N LYS A 261 26.21 17.46 17.36
CA LYS A 261 27.42 17.81 16.62
C LYS A 261 27.13 18.63 15.37
N ASP A 262 26.14 18.15 14.56
CA ASP A 262 25.86 18.79 13.26
C ASP A 262 25.16 20.13 13.42
N ILE A 263 24.25 20.23 14.39
CA ILE A 263 23.54 21.46 14.72
C ILE A 263 24.50 22.51 15.30
N LEU A 264 25.37 22.10 16.22
CA LEU A 264 26.35 23.00 16.83
C LEU A 264 27.36 23.48 15.79
N HIS A 265 27.88 22.59 14.95
CA HIS A 265 28.78 22.92 13.87
C HIS A 265 28.16 23.90 12.88
N GLY A 266 26.92 23.59 12.43
CA GLY A 266 26.16 24.46 11.52
C GLY A 266 25.90 25.84 12.13
N GLY A 267 25.43 25.92 13.38
CA GLY A 267 25.18 27.17 14.08
C GLY A 267 26.44 28.01 14.28
N ALA A 268 27.56 27.37 14.64
CA ALA A 268 28.86 28.05 14.82
C ALA A 268 29.40 28.55 13.48
N THR A 269 29.32 27.76 12.42
CA THR A 269 29.81 28.13 11.08
C THR A 269 29.02 29.29 10.48
N MET A 270 27.71 29.34 10.70
CA MET A 270 26.84 30.42 10.22
C MET A 270 26.80 31.63 11.16
N GLY A 271 27.40 31.54 12.34
CA GLY A 271 27.37 32.62 13.33
C GLY A 271 25.97 32.91 13.86
N ASN A 272 25.12 31.91 13.95
CA ASN A 272 23.73 32.08 14.39
C ASN A 272 23.67 32.53 15.85
N LYS A 273 22.87 33.56 16.12
CA LYS A 273 22.58 34.02 17.49
C LYS A 273 21.28 33.36 17.97
N ASP A 274 21.36 32.73 19.15
CA ASP A 274 20.19 32.11 19.77
C ASP A 274 19.39 33.19 20.55
N PRO A 275 18.09 33.36 20.24
CA PRO A 275 17.25 34.34 20.91
C PRO A 275 16.84 33.94 22.34
N ILE A 276 17.04 32.68 22.76
CA ILE A 276 16.71 32.12 24.08
C ILE A 276 15.27 32.47 24.48
N LYS A 277 14.31 32.14 23.61
CA LYS A 277 12.88 32.40 23.84
C LYS A 277 12.11 31.16 24.29
N GLY A 278 12.56 29.98 23.91
CA GLY A 278 11.90 28.72 24.24
C GLY A 278 12.20 28.24 25.66
N VAL A 279 11.45 27.21 26.07
CA VAL A 279 11.59 26.59 27.39
C VAL A 279 12.93 25.89 27.53
N THR A 280 13.28 25.09 26.53
CA THR A 280 14.48 24.25 26.54
C THR A 280 15.75 25.09 26.58
N GLU A 281 15.81 26.12 25.76
CA GLU A 281 16.94 27.05 25.72
C GLU A 281 17.10 27.78 27.06
N SER A 282 15.98 28.23 27.64
CA SER A 282 15.98 28.92 28.95
C SER A 282 16.50 28.01 30.06
N ILE A 283 16.06 26.74 30.07
CA ILE A 283 16.52 25.72 31.05
C ILE A 283 18.03 25.47 30.88
N VAL A 284 18.50 25.27 29.65
CA VAL A 284 19.91 25.01 29.35
C VAL A 284 20.81 26.15 29.85
N VAL A 285 20.36 27.40 29.73
CA VAL A 285 21.13 28.60 30.15
C VAL A 285 20.85 28.95 31.60
N GLY A 286 19.94 28.27 32.30
CA GLY A 286 19.57 28.53 33.69
C GLY A 286 18.72 29.80 33.90
N LYS A 287 17.97 30.19 32.86
CA LYS A 287 17.01 31.30 32.93
C LYS A 287 15.58 30.77 33.17
N ILE A 288 14.76 31.61 33.76
CA ILE A 288 13.31 31.31 33.87
C ILE A 288 12.68 31.44 32.50
N PRO A 289 11.97 30.41 32.02
CA PRO A 289 11.32 30.48 30.72
C PRO A 289 10.16 31.48 30.70
N ARG A 290 10.04 32.23 29.62
CA ARG A 290 8.98 33.24 29.44
C ARG A 290 7.71 32.56 28.90
N ILE A 291 6.92 31.98 29.82
CA ILE A 291 5.70 31.24 29.48
C ILE A 291 4.60 31.69 30.44
N GLY A 292 3.40 31.85 29.87
CA GLY A 292 2.19 32.24 30.60
C GLY A 292 2.14 33.71 30.97
N ASP A 293 1.10 34.05 31.74
CA ASP A 293 0.76 35.45 32.09
C ASP A 293 1.75 36.07 33.09
N PHE A 294 2.56 35.26 33.74
CA PHE A 294 3.58 35.72 34.70
C PHE A 294 5.00 35.69 34.17
N ALA A 295 5.15 35.69 32.82
CA ALA A 295 6.47 35.73 32.23
C ALA A 295 7.23 37.02 32.65
N PRO A 296 8.45 36.93 33.22
CA PRO A 296 9.24 38.10 33.54
C PRO A 296 9.59 38.86 32.25
N GLU A 297 9.51 40.19 32.28
CA GLU A 297 9.84 41.06 31.16
C GLU A 297 11.31 40.93 30.69
#